data_3bac9f511dd605a8cf557901559e63d4
#
_entry.id   3bac9f511dd605a8cf557901559e63d4
#
_cell.length_a   1.000
_cell.length_b   1.000
_cell.length_c   1.000
_cell.angle_alpha   90.00
_cell.angle_beta   90.00
_cell.angle_gamma   90.00
#
_symmetry.space_group_name_H-M   'P 1'
#
loop_
_entity.id
_entity.type
_entity.pdbx_description
1 polymer ?
#
loop_
_entity_poly.entity_id
_entity_poly.type
_entity_poly.pdbx_seq_one_letter_code
_entity_poly.pdbx_strand_id
1 'polypeptide(L)'
;MSNRNLTRAKRAKNDEFYTLYPDIEAEMNAYLMADPDVFRDKTVLCPCDDPEWSNFTKYFAANFERFGLKKLISTSYAKSAGSRQLTLFEESSPAYDPDRHDTHGKLFTKTRGGGEDVTLQGYLEGDGDFRSTEVTRLRDEADIIVTNPPFSLFREFLAWVMDGGKRFSVIGNMNAITYKEVFPLLKKNRIWTGYQKGHSMSFMIPQANHLPDKNGPLVATTCKWFTNLDHVGRHEPLVLDTMAGNLRYNRKLRKTLINKYGQTPDTLHYPKYDNYDAIEVPYVECIPGDYTGVMGVPISFLDKYDPDQFEIIGRTGDLEWCKNGCVFYTPPTPEHAAVYAAQDRTWRIQNSYLLINGTPKCTYGRIFVRRR
;
A
#
# COMPACT_ATOMS: atom_id res chain seq x y z
N MET A 1 7.76 17.64 -4.16
CA MET A 1 6.56 18.26 -4.80
C MET A 1 5.24 17.50 -4.56
N SER A 2 5.10 16.66 -3.55
CA SER A 2 3.97 15.70 -3.49
C SER A 2 2.79 16.07 -2.57
N ASN A 3 2.98 16.83 -1.50
CA ASN A 3 1.89 17.05 -0.52
C ASN A 3 0.86 18.13 -0.89
N ARG A 4 1.17 19.04 -1.80
CA ARG A 4 0.22 20.11 -2.21
C ARG A 4 -0.93 19.61 -3.06
N ASN A 5 -0.70 18.56 -3.88
CA ASN A 5 -1.75 18.01 -4.75
C ASN A 5 -2.75 17.14 -3.97
N LEU A 6 -2.28 16.35 -3.00
CA LEU A 6 -3.13 15.61 -2.07
C LEU A 6 -3.98 16.54 -1.18
N THR A 7 -3.42 17.67 -0.73
CA THR A 7 -4.16 18.66 0.05
C THR A 7 -5.20 19.39 -0.80
N ARG A 8 -4.93 19.58 -2.10
CA ARG A 8 -5.86 20.19 -3.05
C ARG A 8 -6.99 19.22 -3.44
N ALA A 9 -6.70 17.93 -3.62
CA ALA A 9 -7.69 16.86 -3.83
C ALA A 9 -8.60 16.70 -2.60
N LYS A 10 -8.03 16.68 -1.38
CA LYS A 10 -8.80 16.67 -0.13
C LYS A 10 -9.72 17.87 0.02
N ARG A 11 -9.29 19.09 -0.36
CA ARG A 11 -10.12 20.30 -0.34
C ARG A 11 -11.22 20.29 -1.38
N ALA A 12 -11.02 19.59 -2.49
CA ALA A 12 -12.00 19.47 -3.57
C ALA A 12 -13.02 18.33 -3.36
N LYS A 13 -12.92 17.56 -2.26
CA LYS A 13 -13.68 16.31 -2.01
C LYS A 13 -13.55 15.27 -3.14
N ASN A 14 -12.51 15.33 -3.96
CA ASN A 14 -12.21 14.39 -5.04
C ASN A 14 -11.10 13.45 -4.57
N ASP A 15 -11.43 12.49 -3.68
CA ASP A 15 -10.53 11.40 -3.26
C ASP A 15 -10.54 10.22 -4.26
N GLU A 16 -11.22 10.36 -5.39
CA GLU A 16 -11.29 9.32 -6.42
C GLU A 16 -10.14 9.44 -7.41
N PHE A 17 -9.29 8.45 -7.38
CA PHE A 17 -8.18 8.26 -8.31
C PHE A 17 -8.43 6.97 -9.08
N TYR A 18 -8.52 7.05 -10.41
CA TYR A 18 -8.68 5.85 -11.22
C TYR A 18 -7.34 5.17 -11.47
N THR A 19 -7.23 3.95 -10.97
CA THR A 19 -6.05 3.09 -11.18
C THR A 19 -5.93 2.72 -12.65
N LEU A 20 -4.71 2.73 -13.17
CA LEU A 20 -4.47 2.34 -14.56
C LEU A 20 -4.70 0.84 -14.76
N TYR A 21 -5.32 0.47 -15.88
CA TYR A 21 -5.58 -0.93 -16.22
C TYR A 21 -4.30 -1.80 -16.24
N PRO A 22 -3.16 -1.36 -16.81
CA PRO A 22 -1.91 -2.13 -16.78
C PRO A 22 -1.36 -2.38 -15.37
N ASP A 23 -1.60 -1.47 -14.42
CA ASP A 23 -1.15 -1.65 -13.03
C ASP A 23 -1.98 -2.74 -12.33
N ILE A 24 -3.29 -2.78 -12.59
CA ILE A 24 -4.17 -3.84 -12.10
C ILE A 24 -3.75 -5.18 -12.72
N GLU A 25 -3.57 -5.22 -14.03
CA GLU A 25 -3.19 -6.42 -14.76
C GLU A 25 -1.86 -6.99 -14.26
N ALA A 26 -0.84 -6.16 -14.08
CA ALA A 26 0.48 -6.59 -13.60
C ALA A 26 0.40 -7.18 -12.18
N GLU A 27 -0.37 -6.55 -11.28
CA GLU A 27 -0.53 -7.01 -9.92
C GLU A 27 -1.32 -8.34 -9.86
N MET A 28 -2.45 -8.44 -10.55
CA MET A 28 -3.28 -9.65 -10.56
C MET A 28 -2.57 -10.83 -11.24
N ASN A 29 -1.80 -10.57 -12.30
CA ASN A 29 -1.00 -11.63 -12.94
C ASN A 29 0.06 -12.19 -11.99
N ALA A 30 0.63 -11.41 -11.11
CA ALA A 30 1.60 -11.92 -10.13
C ALA A 30 0.96 -12.89 -9.10
N TYR A 31 -0.32 -12.69 -8.76
CA TYR A 31 -1.07 -13.63 -7.94
C TYR A 31 -1.39 -14.92 -8.71
N LEU A 32 -1.81 -14.80 -9.97
CA LEU A 32 -2.08 -15.95 -10.85
C LEU A 32 -0.81 -16.79 -11.15
N MET A 33 0.36 -16.15 -11.18
CA MET A 33 1.64 -16.85 -11.33
C MET A 33 2.01 -17.66 -10.07
N ALA A 34 1.61 -17.20 -8.89
CA ALA A 34 1.82 -17.91 -7.63
C ALA A 34 0.77 -19.01 -7.43
N ASP A 35 -0.48 -18.72 -7.75
CA ASP A 35 -1.63 -19.63 -7.66
C ASP A 35 -2.57 -19.41 -8.87
N PRO A 36 -2.51 -20.26 -9.91
CA PRO A 36 -3.37 -20.13 -11.09
C PRO A 36 -4.86 -20.17 -10.79
N ASP A 37 -5.25 -20.75 -9.67
CA ASP A 37 -6.63 -20.90 -9.24
C ASP A 37 -7.05 -19.88 -8.15
N VAL A 38 -6.23 -18.85 -7.90
CA VAL A 38 -6.47 -17.85 -6.85
C VAL A 38 -7.87 -17.23 -6.91
N PHE A 39 -8.43 -17.07 -8.11
CA PHE A 39 -9.76 -16.49 -8.38
C PHE A 39 -10.83 -17.54 -8.75
N ARG A 40 -10.44 -18.80 -8.99
CA ARG A 40 -11.38 -19.86 -9.44
C ARG A 40 -12.45 -20.13 -8.39
N ASP A 41 -13.71 -20.11 -8.83
CA ASP A 41 -14.91 -20.31 -8.00
C ASP A 41 -15.03 -19.32 -6.82
N LYS A 42 -14.40 -18.12 -6.95
CA LYS A 42 -14.44 -17.06 -5.95
C LYS A 42 -15.42 -15.96 -6.32
N THR A 43 -15.98 -15.36 -5.29
CA THR A 43 -16.71 -14.08 -5.38
C THR A 43 -15.70 -12.94 -5.13
N VAL A 44 -15.52 -12.07 -6.13
CA VAL A 44 -14.68 -10.88 -6.04
C VAL A 44 -15.55 -9.66 -5.81
N LEU A 45 -15.20 -8.84 -4.84
CA LEU A 45 -15.87 -7.57 -4.52
C LEU A 45 -14.91 -6.38 -4.76
N CYS A 46 -15.40 -5.38 -5.50
CA CYS A 46 -14.77 -4.08 -5.73
C CYS A 46 -15.65 -2.98 -5.09
N PRO A 47 -15.52 -2.71 -3.77
CA PRO A 47 -16.54 -1.94 -3.03
C PRO A 47 -16.39 -0.42 -3.09
N CYS A 48 -15.35 0.10 -3.75
CA CYS A 48 -15.10 1.54 -3.92
C CYS A 48 -14.87 1.89 -5.38
N ASP A 49 -15.50 1.14 -6.28
CA ASP A 49 -15.21 1.19 -7.70
C ASP A 49 -16.51 1.40 -8.48
N ASP A 50 -16.66 2.58 -9.09
CA ASP A 50 -17.81 2.87 -9.94
C ASP A 50 -17.90 1.83 -11.07
N PRO A 51 -18.99 1.06 -11.17
CA PRO A 51 -19.12 -0.05 -12.13
C PRO A 51 -18.92 0.35 -13.59
N GLU A 52 -19.25 1.58 -13.95
CA GLU A 52 -19.17 2.07 -15.34
C GLU A 52 -17.75 2.53 -15.70
N TRP A 53 -17.02 3.07 -14.71
CA TRP A 53 -15.74 3.75 -14.96
C TRP A 53 -14.52 3.00 -14.44
N SER A 54 -14.66 2.24 -13.34
CA SER A 54 -13.54 1.58 -12.71
C SER A 54 -12.84 0.57 -13.62
N ASN A 55 -11.54 0.68 -13.71
CA ASN A 55 -10.72 -0.33 -14.39
C ASN A 55 -10.68 -1.66 -13.61
N PHE A 56 -10.97 -1.68 -12.31
CA PHE A 56 -11.11 -2.93 -11.56
C PHE A 56 -12.31 -3.74 -12.05
N THR A 57 -13.48 -3.10 -12.13
CA THR A 57 -14.67 -3.75 -12.63
C THR A 57 -14.47 -4.24 -14.07
N LYS A 58 -13.92 -3.39 -14.94
CA LYS A 58 -13.62 -3.74 -16.34
C LYS A 58 -12.65 -4.91 -16.44
N TYR A 59 -11.59 -4.92 -15.62
CA TYR A 59 -10.59 -5.98 -15.62
C TYR A 59 -11.20 -7.33 -15.23
N PHE A 60 -11.92 -7.40 -14.10
CA PHE A 60 -12.52 -8.64 -13.64
C PHE A 60 -13.68 -9.09 -14.52
N ALA A 61 -14.47 -8.17 -15.07
CA ALA A 61 -15.54 -8.50 -16.01
C ALA A 61 -15.01 -9.10 -17.33
N ALA A 62 -13.93 -8.52 -17.88
CA ALA A 62 -13.27 -9.01 -19.09
C ALA A 62 -12.60 -10.37 -18.90
N ASN A 63 -12.11 -10.66 -17.70
CA ASN A 63 -11.42 -11.93 -17.38
C ASN A 63 -12.33 -12.91 -16.60
N PHE A 64 -13.62 -12.67 -16.52
CA PHE A 64 -14.56 -13.42 -15.68
C PHE A 64 -14.49 -14.93 -15.96
N GLU A 65 -14.62 -15.32 -17.21
CA GLU A 65 -14.54 -16.72 -17.67
C GLU A 65 -13.14 -17.30 -17.51
N ARG A 66 -12.13 -16.53 -17.93
CA ARG A 66 -10.72 -16.95 -17.88
C ARG A 66 -10.30 -17.30 -16.45
N PHE A 67 -10.70 -16.49 -15.46
CA PHE A 67 -10.40 -16.73 -14.05
C PHE A 67 -11.31 -17.76 -13.39
N GLY A 68 -12.38 -18.12 -14.09
CA GLY A 68 -13.39 -19.02 -13.55
C GLY A 68 -14.09 -18.44 -12.32
N LEU A 69 -14.36 -17.12 -12.30
CA LEU A 69 -15.05 -16.48 -11.18
C LEU A 69 -16.43 -17.07 -10.94
N LYS A 70 -16.84 -17.20 -9.69
CA LYS A 70 -18.21 -17.52 -9.31
C LYS A 70 -19.10 -16.29 -9.43
N LYS A 71 -18.63 -15.14 -8.91
CA LYS A 71 -19.35 -13.88 -8.93
C LYS A 71 -18.39 -12.69 -8.89
N LEU A 72 -18.74 -11.64 -9.62
CA LEU A 72 -18.13 -10.32 -9.51
C LEU A 72 -19.16 -9.35 -8.98
N ILE A 73 -18.79 -8.57 -7.96
CA ILE A 73 -19.61 -7.50 -7.38
C ILE A 73 -18.78 -6.22 -7.43
N SER A 74 -19.37 -5.12 -7.91
CA SER A 74 -18.76 -3.80 -7.86
C SER A 74 -19.77 -2.80 -7.34
N THR A 75 -19.35 -1.91 -6.43
CA THR A 75 -20.20 -0.87 -5.88
C THR A 75 -19.46 0.46 -5.84
N SER A 76 -20.20 1.56 -6.01
CA SER A 76 -19.69 2.90 -5.82
C SER A 76 -20.38 3.60 -4.65
N TYR A 77 -19.69 4.62 -4.13
CA TYR A 77 -20.29 5.56 -3.19
C TYR A 77 -21.04 6.66 -3.95
N ALA A 78 -22.28 6.97 -3.54
CA ALA A 78 -23.04 8.08 -4.10
C ALA A 78 -22.38 9.41 -3.71
N LYS A 79 -22.08 10.24 -4.70
CA LYS A 79 -21.56 11.58 -4.44
C LYS A 79 -22.72 12.47 -4.02
N SER A 80 -22.57 13.18 -2.90
CA SER A 80 -23.52 14.20 -2.47
C SER A 80 -23.88 15.12 -3.64
N ALA A 81 -25.18 15.27 -3.90
CA ALA A 81 -25.74 16.08 -4.96
C ALA A 81 -25.01 17.43 -5.10
N GLY A 82 -24.58 17.80 -6.30
CA GLY A 82 -24.18 19.15 -6.67
C GLY A 82 -22.87 19.34 -7.39
N SER A 83 -22.10 18.30 -7.74
CA SER A 83 -20.76 18.54 -8.33
C SER A 83 -20.44 17.84 -9.64
N ARG A 84 -21.35 17.08 -10.22
CA ARG A 84 -21.08 16.38 -11.49
C ARG A 84 -22.20 16.59 -12.49
N GLN A 85 -21.84 17.10 -13.66
CA GLN A 85 -22.71 17.07 -14.81
C GLN A 85 -22.74 15.67 -15.38
N LEU A 86 -23.93 15.06 -15.48
CA LEU A 86 -24.16 13.78 -16.11
C LEU A 86 -23.57 13.76 -17.52
N THR A 87 -22.96 12.66 -17.91
CA THR A 87 -22.59 12.45 -19.31
C THR A 87 -23.78 11.84 -20.06
N LEU A 88 -23.86 12.13 -21.37
CA LEU A 88 -24.87 11.52 -22.27
C LEU A 88 -24.89 9.97 -22.19
N PHE A 89 -23.77 9.36 -21.84
CA PHE A 89 -23.66 7.89 -21.68
C PHE A 89 -24.28 7.40 -20.37
N GLU A 90 -24.17 8.16 -19.29
CA GLU A 90 -24.80 7.80 -18.01
C GLU A 90 -26.33 7.87 -18.12
N GLU A 91 -26.87 8.90 -18.79
CA GLU A 91 -28.30 9.01 -19.04
C GLU A 91 -28.85 7.96 -20.01
N SER A 92 -28.02 7.42 -20.90
CA SER A 92 -28.40 6.38 -21.86
C SER A 92 -28.24 4.96 -21.31
N SER A 93 -27.71 4.79 -20.10
CA SER A 93 -27.60 3.48 -19.46
C SER A 93 -28.99 2.89 -19.16
N PRO A 94 -29.25 1.63 -19.51
CA PRO A 94 -30.53 0.97 -19.15
C PRO A 94 -30.78 0.91 -17.63
N ALA A 95 -29.74 1.06 -16.82
CA ALA A 95 -29.79 1.05 -15.36
C ALA A 95 -29.92 2.46 -14.76
N TYR A 96 -29.97 3.53 -15.57
CA TYR A 96 -30.07 4.88 -15.07
C TYR A 96 -31.42 5.16 -14.43
N ASP A 97 -31.39 5.61 -13.18
CA ASP A 97 -32.54 6.06 -12.40
C ASP A 97 -32.27 7.48 -11.89
N PRO A 98 -32.95 8.52 -12.41
CA PRO A 98 -32.72 9.89 -12.03
C PRO A 98 -32.99 10.18 -10.55
N ASP A 99 -33.88 9.42 -9.90
CA ASP A 99 -34.22 9.61 -8.50
C ASP A 99 -33.17 9.03 -7.56
N ARG A 100 -32.40 8.05 -8.02
CA ARG A 100 -31.38 7.33 -7.25
C ARG A 100 -29.94 7.73 -7.57
N HIS A 101 -29.69 8.28 -8.77
CA HIS A 101 -28.35 8.52 -9.29
C HIS A 101 -27.43 9.29 -8.35
N ASP A 102 -27.95 10.34 -7.70
CA ASP A 102 -27.17 11.23 -6.83
C ASP A 102 -27.19 10.80 -5.35
N THR A 103 -28.03 9.88 -4.97
CA THR A 103 -28.31 9.54 -3.57
C THR A 103 -27.98 8.10 -3.19
N HIS A 104 -27.92 7.21 -4.17
CA HIS A 104 -27.69 5.78 -3.97
C HIS A 104 -26.42 5.33 -4.64
N GLY A 105 -25.67 4.43 -3.99
CA GLY A 105 -24.50 3.79 -4.58
C GLY A 105 -24.90 2.93 -5.78
N LYS A 106 -24.09 2.90 -6.82
CA LYS A 106 -24.31 1.98 -7.96
C LYS A 106 -23.92 0.56 -7.56
N LEU A 107 -24.60 -0.41 -8.14
CA LEU A 107 -24.34 -1.84 -7.98
C LEU A 107 -24.22 -2.51 -9.33
N PHE A 108 -23.16 -3.28 -9.50
CA PHE A 108 -22.99 -4.21 -10.62
C PHE A 108 -22.71 -5.60 -10.07
N THR A 109 -23.36 -6.61 -10.63
CA THR A 109 -23.03 -8.01 -10.36
C THR A 109 -23.00 -8.80 -11.67
N LYS A 110 -22.00 -9.69 -11.78
CA LYS A 110 -21.94 -10.72 -12.80
C LYS A 110 -21.79 -12.06 -12.10
N THR A 111 -22.71 -12.99 -12.35
CA THR A 111 -22.76 -14.30 -11.68
C THR A 111 -22.72 -15.39 -12.74
N ARG A 112 -21.89 -16.42 -12.53
CA ARG A 112 -21.80 -17.58 -13.40
C ARG A 112 -23.12 -18.34 -13.35
N GLY A 113 -23.75 -18.53 -14.52
CA GLY A 113 -24.93 -19.34 -14.69
C GLY A 113 -24.63 -20.76 -15.13
N GLY A 114 -25.63 -21.65 -15.08
CA GLY A 114 -25.49 -23.02 -15.61
C GLY A 114 -25.52 -23.10 -17.15
N GLY A 115 -25.69 -21.97 -17.86
CA GLY A 115 -25.69 -21.84 -19.32
C GLY A 115 -25.14 -20.48 -19.73
N GLU A 116 -25.82 -19.41 -19.35
CA GLU A 116 -25.35 -18.04 -19.59
C GLU A 116 -25.12 -17.30 -18.27
N ASP A 117 -24.14 -16.40 -18.26
CA ASP A 117 -23.86 -15.54 -17.12
C ASP A 117 -24.99 -14.53 -16.91
N VAL A 118 -25.36 -14.31 -15.66
CA VAL A 118 -26.35 -13.31 -15.28
C VAL A 118 -25.63 -12.02 -14.87
N THR A 119 -25.91 -10.95 -15.60
CA THR A 119 -25.40 -9.60 -15.28
C THR A 119 -26.54 -8.72 -14.80
N LEU A 120 -26.37 -8.09 -13.64
CA LEU A 120 -27.32 -7.12 -13.11
C LEU A 120 -26.60 -5.79 -12.88
N GLN A 121 -27.27 -4.70 -13.27
CA GLN A 121 -26.84 -3.32 -12.99
C GLN A 121 -28.01 -2.59 -12.32
N GLY A 122 -27.68 -1.73 -11.36
CA GLY A 122 -28.68 -0.98 -10.61
C GLY A 122 -28.07 -0.15 -9.50
N TYR A 123 -28.84 0.10 -8.47
CA TYR A 123 -28.46 0.88 -7.31
C TYR A 123 -28.62 0.06 -6.03
N LEU A 124 -27.78 0.38 -5.06
CA LEU A 124 -27.95 -0.06 -3.67
C LEU A 124 -29.17 0.62 -3.04
N GLU A 125 -29.63 0.13 -1.91
CA GLU A 125 -30.66 0.81 -1.13
C GLU A 125 -30.14 2.06 -0.40
N GLY A 126 -28.83 2.07 -0.08
CA GLY A 126 -28.12 3.17 0.56
C GLY A 126 -27.14 3.88 -0.35
N ASP A 127 -26.36 4.76 0.23
CA ASP A 127 -25.37 5.61 -0.47
C ASP A 127 -24.11 4.86 -0.95
N GLY A 128 -23.96 3.57 -0.60
CA GLY A 128 -22.81 2.76 -0.97
C GLY A 128 -21.57 2.94 -0.09
N ASP A 129 -21.69 3.60 1.08
CA ASP A 129 -20.59 3.62 2.05
C ASP A 129 -20.21 2.19 2.43
N PHE A 130 -18.92 1.85 2.33
CA PHE A 130 -18.43 0.50 2.64
C PHE A 130 -18.74 0.06 4.07
N ARG A 131 -18.94 1.02 4.99
CA ARG A 131 -19.30 0.78 6.41
C ARG A 131 -20.79 0.46 6.61
N SER A 132 -21.61 0.69 5.60
CA SER A 132 -23.05 0.39 5.69
C SER A 132 -23.29 -1.11 5.89
N THR A 133 -24.43 -1.43 6.50
CA THR A 133 -24.86 -2.83 6.67
C THR A 133 -25.00 -3.55 5.34
N GLU A 134 -25.47 -2.84 4.32
CA GLU A 134 -25.68 -3.40 2.99
C GLU A 134 -24.35 -3.79 2.33
N VAL A 135 -23.36 -2.88 2.25
CA VAL A 135 -22.04 -3.18 1.67
C VAL A 135 -21.25 -4.16 2.54
N THR A 136 -21.48 -4.14 3.87
CA THR A 136 -20.89 -5.14 4.78
C THR A 136 -21.42 -6.56 4.47
N ARG A 137 -22.70 -6.72 4.12
CA ARG A 137 -23.24 -8.03 3.67
C ARG A 137 -22.58 -8.49 2.37
N LEU A 138 -22.34 -7.58 1.42
CA LEU A 138 -21.61 -7.90 0.19
C LEU A 138 -20.16 -8.29 0.49
N ARG A 139 -19.50 -7.62 1.45
CA ARG A 139 -18.19 -8.05 1.96
C ARG A 139 -18.25 -9.48 2.50
N ASP A 140 -19.25 -9.78 3.31
CA ASP A 140 -19.37 -11.09 3.96
C ASP A 140 -19.63 -12.20 2.95
N GLU A 141 -20.32 -11.90 1.84
CA GLU A 141 -20.51 -12.80 0.70
C GLU A 141 -19.20 -13.02 -0.10
N ALA A 142 -18.35 -12.00 -0.19
CA ALA A 142 -17.15 -12.05 -1.00
C ALA A 142 -16.07 -12.97 -0.40
N ASP A 143 -15.26 -13.58 -1.25
CA ASP A 143 -14.04 -14.31 -0.89
C ASP A 143 -12.81 -13.37 -0.93
N ILE A 144 -12.79 -12.48 -1.94
CA ILE A 144 -11.64 -11.61 -2.22
C ILE A 144 -12.14 -10.18 -2.47
N ILE A 145 -11.46 -9.21 -1.86
CA ILE A 145 -11.73 -7.78 -2.05
C ILE A 145 -10.56 -7.17 -2.83
N VAL A 146 -10.86 -6.54 -3.98
CA VAL A 146 -9.85 -5.86 -4.80
C VAL A 146 -10.36 -4.47 -5.17
N THR A 147 -9.69 -3.40 -4.70
CA THR A 147 -10.17 -2.03 -4.88
C THR A 147 -9.10 -0.98 -4.59
N ASN A 148 -9.39 0.25 -5.00
CA ASN A 148 -8.67 1.45 -4.57
C ASN A 148 -9.56 2.25 -3.60
N PRO A 149 -9.48 2.01 -2.28
CA PRO A 149 -10.32 2.70 -1.31
C PRO A 149 -9.91 4.18 -1.16
N PRO A 150 -10.81 5.06 -0.67
CA PRO A 150 -10.46 6.43 -0.34
C PRO A 150 -9.27 6.49 0.62
N PHE A 151 -8.19 7.19 0.26
CA PHE A 151 -6.95 7.23 1.04
C PHE A 151 -7.13 7.82 2.44
N SER A 152 -8.09 8.72 2.61
CA SER A 152 -8.45 9.30 3.91
C SER A 152 -9.04 8.26 4.87
N LEU A 153 -9.71 7.25 4.35
CA LEU A 153 -10.40 6.18 5.09
C LEU A 153 -9.63 4.85 5.09
N PHE A 154 -8.40 4.82 4.57
CA PHE A 154 -7.64 3.57 4.39
C PHE A 154 -7.54 2.72 5.67
N ARG A 155 -7.35 3.34 6.84
CA ARG A 155 -7.25 2.62 8.12
C ARG A 155 -8.56 1.93 8.50
N GLU A 156 -9.67 2.65 8.35
CA GLU A 156 -11.01 2.13 8.63
C GLU A 156 -11.37 1.04 7.62
N PHE A 157 -11.04 1.25 6.35
CA PHE A 157 -11.25 0.28 5.29
C PHE A 157 -10.47 -1.02 5.52
N LEU A 158 -9.18 -0.92 5.85
CA LEU A 158 -8.37 -2.11 6.13
C LEU A 158 -8.89 -2.87 7.36
N ALA A 159 -9.29 -2.16 8.42
CA ALA A 159 -9.91 -2.79 9.58
C ALA A 159 -11.20 -3.53 9.19
N TRP A 160 -12.08 -2.89 8.40
CA TRP A 160 -13.32 -3.49 7.90
C TRP A 160 -13.07 -4.76 7.07
N VAL A 161 -12.04 -4.77 6.21
CA VAL A 161 -11.66 -5.97 5.44
C VAL A 161 -11.14 -7.08 6.36
N MET A 162 -10.26 -6.72 7.31
CA MET A 162 -9.66 -7.67 8.25
C MET A 162 -10.67 -8.28 9.21
N ASP A 163 -11.64 -7.50 9.67
CA ASP A 163 -12.73 -7.95 10.54
C ASP A 163 -13.63 -8.97 9.82
N GLY A 164 -13.81 -8.82 8.50
CA GLY A 164 -14.49 -9.82 7.67
C GLY A 164 -13.67 -11.07 7.39
N GLY A 165 -12.41 -11.13 7.79
CA GLY A 165 -11.51 -12.27 7.54
C GLY A 165 -11.24 -12.50 6.05
N LYS A 166 -11.33 -11.46 5.22
CA LYS A 166 -11.28 -11.59 3.76
C LYS A 166 -9.86 -11.62 3.21
N ARG A 167 -9.68 -12.32 2.09
CA ARG A 167 -8.52 -12.13 1.22
C ARG A 167 -8.69 -10.80 0.49
N PHE A 168 -7.58 -10.11 0.22
CA PHE A 168 -7.68 -8.80 -0.42
C PHE A 168 -6.41 -8.36 -1.14
N SER A 169 -6.59 -7.43 -2.08
CA SER A 169 -5.53 -6.61 -2.67
C SER A 169 -6.05 -5.18 -2.83
N VAL A 170 -5.48 -4.24 -2.10
CA VAL A 170 -5.97 -2.85 -2.03
C VAL A 170 -4.83 -1.85 -2.15
N ILE A 171 -5.13 -0.68 -2.73
CA ILE A 171 -4.15 0.39 -2.89
C ILE A 171 -4.23 1.32 -1.68
N GLY A 172 -3.07 1.66 -1.13
CA GLY A 172 -2.95 2.61 -0.04
C GLY A 172 -1.72 3.50 -0.16
N ASN A 173 -1.71 4.60 0.58
CA ASN A 173 -0.51 5.44 0.65
C ASN A 173 0.64 4.64 1.28
N MET A 174 1.85 4.76 0.73
CA MET A 174 3.04 4.06 1.24
C MET A 174 3.32 4.36 2.72
N ASN A 175 2.95 5.54 3.21
CA ASN A 175 3.10 5.87 4.63
C ASN A 175 2.21 5.01 5.54
N ALA A 176 1.21 4.32 4.99
CA ALA A 176 0.37 3.40 5.76
C ALA A 176 1.19 2.27 6.41
N ILE A 177 2.33 1.89 5.84
CA ILE A 177 3.28 0.96 6.45
C ILE A 177 3.62 1.35 7.90
N THR A 178 3.67 2.65 8.19
CA THR A 178 4.04 3.16 9.51
C THR A 178 2.85 3.38 10.45
N TYR A 179 1.62 3.11 10.00
CA TYR A 179 0.45 3.27 10.87
C TYR A 179 0.43 2.19 11.96
N LYS A 180 -0.04 2.57 13.14
CA LYS A 180 -0.12 1.66 14.30
C LYS A 180 -1.07 0.48 14.08
N GLU A 181 -2.06 0.64 13.19
CA GLU A 181 -3.01 -0.40 12.82
C GLU A 181 -2.45 -1.34 11.74
N VAL A 182 -1.53 -0.86 10.90
CA VAL A 182 -1.01 -1.58 9.71
C VAL A 182 0.28 -2.33 10.03
N PHE A 183 1.24 -1.66 10.68
CA PHE A 183 2.55 -2.25 10.93
C PHE A 183 2.52 -3.58 11.73
N PRO A 184 1.70 -3.76 12.76
CA PRO A 184 1.59 -5.05 13.45
C PRO A 184 1.11 -6.20 12.55
N LEU A 185 0.29 -5.90 11.53
CA LEU A 185 -0.14 -6.90 10.55
C LEU A 185 1.01 -7.31 9.63
N LEU A 186 1.81 -6.33 9.15
CA LEU A 186 3.03 -6.59 8.37
C LEU A 186 4.05 -7.41 9.18
N LYS A 187 4.32 -7.00 10.43
CA LYS A 187 5.24 -7.70 11.33
C LYS A 187 4.82 -9.15 11.60
N LYS A 188 3.53 -9.40 11.76
CA LYS A 188 2.96 -10.74 11.97
C LYS A 188 2.78 -11.53 10.68
N ASN A 189 3.25 -11.02 9.56
CA ASN A 189 3.10 -11.64 8.23
C ASN A 189 1.64 -11.98 7.89
N ARG A 190 0.68 -11.14 8.34
CA ARG A 190 -0.74 -11.27 8.02
C ARG A 190 -1.14 -10.50 6.77
N ILE A 191 -0.36 -9.47 6.43
CA ILE A 191 -0.44 -8.69 5.20
C ILE A 191 0.97 -8.35 4.73
N TRP A 192 1.11 -7.99 3.49
CA TRP A 192 2.38 -7.56 2.87
C TRP A 192 2.13 -6.55 1.75
N THR A 193 3.20 -5.99 1.19
CA THR A 193 3.12 -5.14 0.01
C THR A 193 2.94 -6.01 -1.23
N GLY A 194 2.20 -5.50 -2.23
CA GLY A 194 1.99 -6.23 -3.47
C GLY A 194 3.24 -6.39 -4.33
N TYR A 195 3.05 -7.01 -5.48
CA TYR A 195 4.13 -7.36 -6.41
C TYR A 195 4.80 -6.15 -7.05
N GLN A 196 4.03 -5.10 -7.37
CA GLN A 196 4.58 -3.91 -8.02
C GLN A 196 5.59 -3.21 -7.12
N LYS A 197 6.85 -3.22 -7.56
CA LYS A 197 7.98 -2.60 -6.84
C LYS A 197 8.01 -1.10 -7.16
N GLY A 198 8.39 -0.28 -6.20
CA GLY A 198 8.53 1.15 -6.36
C GLY A 198 7.71 1.96 -5.37
N HIS A 199 7.83 3.30 -5.44
CA HIS A 199 7.25 4.21 -4.47
C HIS A 199 6.19 5.12 -5.05
N SER A 200 5.85 4.96 -6.33
CA SER A 200 4.96 5.87 -7.05
C SER A 200 4.09 5.07 -8.01
N MET A 201 2.80 5.28 -7.87
CA MET A 201 1.79 4.85 -8.85
C MET A 201 1.21 6.09 -9.53
N SER A 202 0.85 5.94 -10.79
CA SER A 202 0.17 6.97 -11.56
C SER A 202 -1.33 6.68 -11.62
N PHE A 203 -2.14 7.72 -11.45
CA PHE A 203 -3.59 7.62 -11.48
C PHE A 203 -4.15 8.63 -12.46
N MET A 204 -5.26 8.28 -13.08
CA MET A 204 -6.07 9.26 -13.80
C MET A 204 -6.95 10.02 -12.84
N ILE A 205 -7.05 11.33 -13.03
CA ILE A 205 -7.99 12.18 -12.31
C ILE A 205 -9.20 12.41 -13.20
N PRO A 206 -10.44 12.18 -12.71
CA PRO A 206 -11.63 12.59 -13.43
C PRO A 206 -11.60 14.10 -13.62
N GLN A 207 -11.65 14.57 -14.85
CA GLN A 207 -11.86 15.99 -15.12
C GLN A 207 -13.35 16.31 -14.91
N ALA A 208 -13.64 17.51 -14.40
CA ALA A 208 -15.00 17.90 -14.02
C ALA A 208 -16.05 17.81 -15.15
N ASN A 209 -15.63 17.64 -16.41
CA ASN A 209 -16.50 17.63 -17.59
C ASN A 209 -16.12 16.56 -18.64
N HIS A 210 -15.22 15.62 -18.33
CA HIS A 210 -14.80 14.62 -19.32
C HIS A 210 -14.66 13.24 -18.70
N LEU A 211 -15.04 12.25 -19.48
CA LEU A 211 -14.68 10.85 -19.31
C LEU A 211 -13.19 10.70 -18.98
N PRO A 212 -12.78 9.69 -18.22
CA PRO A 212 -11.37 9.36 -18.07
C PRO A 212 -10.82 9.05 -19.47
N ASP A 213 -10.30 10.10 -20.13
CA ASP A 213 -9.62 9.97 -21.39
C ASP A 213 -8.32 9.21 -21.15
N LYS A 214 -7.97 8.28 -22.06
CA LYS A 214 -6.68 7.58 -22.06
C LYS A 214 -5.48 8.54 -22.05
N ASN A 215 -5.71 9.81 -22.38
CA ASN A 215 -4.74 10.92 -22.40
C ASN A 215 -4.98 11.97 -21.32
N GLY A 216 -5.83 11.71 -20.32
CA GLY A 216 -6.09 12.62 -19.20
C GLY A 216 -4.84 12.85 -18.33
N PRO A 217 -4.82 13.93 -17.51
CA PRO A 217 -3.66 14.21 -16.68
C PRO A 217 -3.41 13.11 -15.66
N LEU A 218 -2.21 12.55 -15.72
CA LEU A 218 -1.74 11.57 -14.75
C LEU A 218 -1.19 12.29 -13.52
N VAL A 219 -1.59 11.83 -12.34
CA VAL A 219 -0.99 12.26 -11.06
C VAL A 219 -0.25 11.10 -10.46
N ALA A 220 1.07 11.27 -10.31
CA ALA A 220 1.90 10.34 -9.57
C ALA A 220 1.76 10.60 -8.06
N THR A 221 1.50 9.56 -7.30
CA THR A 221 1.45 9.61 -5.84
C THR A 221 2.17 8.41 -5.25
N THR A 222 2.67 8.60 -4.02
CA THR A 222 3.37 7.54 -3.27
C THR A 222 2.39 6.52 -2.73
N CYS A 223 1.97 5.60 -3.59
CA CYS A 223 1.04 4.52 -3.28
C CYS A 223 1.67 3.16 -3.48
N LYS A 224 1.10 2.17 -2.80
CA LYS A 224 1.45 0.76 -2.90
C LYS A 224 0.21 -0.11 -2.80
N TRP A 225 0.31 -1.31 -3.34
CA TRP A 225 -0.59 -2.39 -3.02
C TRP A 225 -0.30 -2.95 -1.64
N PHE A 226 -1.37 -3.24 -0.90
CA PHE A 226 -1.37 -3.99 0.34
C PHE A 226 -2.25 -5.20 0.13
N THR A 227 -1.76 -6.38 0.51
CA THR A 227 -2.44 -7.63 0.20
C THR A 227 -2.17 -8.71 1.25
N ASN A 228 -3.01 -9.73 1.26
CA ASN A 228 -2.76 -11.04 1.90
C ASN A 228 -2.88 -12.18 0.87
N LEU A 229 -2.90 -11.85 -0.43
CA LEU A 229 -2.76 -12.79 -1.53
C LEU A 229 -1.28 -13.04 -1.79
N ASP A 230 -0.89 -14.29 -1.90
CA ASP A 230 0.50 -14.64 -2.21
C ASP A 230 0.88 -14.24 -3.64
N HIS A 231 2.15 -13.88 -3.85
CA HIS A 231 2.68 -13.52 -5.15
C HIS A 231 4.14 -13.96 -5.29
N VAL A 232 4.56 -14.21 -6.52
CA VAL A 232 5.90 -14.74 -6.83
C VAL A 232 7.06 -13.94 -6.23
N GLY A 233 6.94 -12.62 -6.14
CA GLY A 233 8.00 -11.77 -5.59
C GLY A 233 8.26 -11.91 -4.09
N ARG A 234 7.40 -12.61 -3.33
CA ARG A 234 7.59 -12.86 -1.90
C ARG A 234 8.55 -13.99 -1.59
N HIS A 235 8.75 -14.88 -2.52
CA HIS A 235 9.56 -16.09 -2.39
C HIS A 235 10.87 -15.99 -3.18
N GLU A 236 11.23 -14.76 -3.62
CA GLU A 236 12.50 -14.47 -4.26
C GLU A 236 13.51 -14.03 -3.19
N PRO A 237 14.41 -14.90 -2.72
CA PRO A 237 15.39 -14.53 -1.70
C PRO A 237 16.33 -13.45 -2.23
N LEU A 238 16.65 -12.49 -1.36
CA LEU A 238 17.65 -11.48 -1.68
C LEU A 238 19.03 -12.13 -1.81
N VAL A 239 19.70 -11.87 -2.92
CA VAL A 239 21.12 -12.19 -3.08
C VAL A 239 21.93 -11.19 -2.25
N LEU A 240 22.64 -11.69 -1.25
CA LEU A 240 23.36 -10.89 -0.26
C LEU A 240 24.87 -11.12 -0.41
N ASP A 241 25.62 -10.03 -0.33
CA ASP A 241 27.07 -10.09 -0.18
C ASP A 241 27.46 -10.09 1.32
N THR A 242 28.70 -10.43 1.62
CA THR A 242 29.24 -10.32 2.98
C THR A 242 29.37 -8.88 3.43
N MET A 243 29.45 -8.64 4.73
CA MET A 243 29.73 -7.30 5.27
C MET A 243 31.02 -6.73 4.70
N ALA A 244 32.07 -7.54 4.68
CA ALA A 244 33.37 -7.14 4.13
C ALA A 244 33.31 -6.87 2.62
N GLY A 245 32.57 -7.70 1.85
CA GLY A 245 32.35 -7.51 0.42
C GLY A 245 31.63 -6.20 0.12
N ASN A 246 30.54 -5.92 0.82
CA ASN A 246 29.81 -4.66 0.70
C ASN A 246 30.69 -3.44 1.01
N LEU A 247 31.46 -3.46 2.10
CA LEU A 247 32.36 -2.36 2.47
C LEU A 247 33.47 -2.16 1.46
N ARG A 248 33.94 -3.23 0.81
CA ARG A 248 35.04 -3.18 -0.17
C ARG A 248 34.55 -2.75 -1.55
N TYR A 249 33.43 -3.27 -2.02
CA TYR A 249 33.06 -3.17 -3.44
C TYR A 249 31.84 -2.28 -3.70
N ASN A 250 30.93 -2.08 -2.74
CA ASN A 250 29.74 -1.26 -2.97
C ASN A 250 30.07 0.24 -2.90
N ARG A 251 30.23 0.86 -4.07
CA ARG A 251 30.60 2.28 -4.20
C ARG A 251 29.57 3.22 -3.55
N LYS A 252 28.29 2.90 -3.64
CA LYS A 252 27.20 3.72 -3.08
C LYS A 252 27.24 3.70 -1.55
N LEU A 253 27.42 2.53 -0.96
CA LEU A 253 27.58 2.38 0.48
C LEU A 253 28.80 3.18 0.97
N ARG A 254 29.97 2.96 0.38
CA ARG A 254 31.23 3.65 0.73
C ARG A 254 31.07 5.17 0.70
N LYS A 255 30.51 5.72 -0.40
CA LYS A 255 30.23 7.15 -0.51
C LYS A 255 29.30 7.66 0.60
N THR A 256 28.31 6.89 0.98
CA THR A 256 27.38 7.26 2.05
C THR A 256 28.05 7.21 3.42
N LEU A 257 28.85 6.19 3.71
CA LEU A 257 29.59 6.07 4.97
C LEU A 257 30.55 7.25 5.15
N ILE A 258 31.25 7.65 4.11
CA ILE A 258 32.16 8.81 4.16
C ILE A 258 31.35 10.11 4.30
N ASN A 259 30.41 10.40 3.39
CA ASN A 259 29.80 11.73 3.31
C ASN A 259 28.74 11.98 4.39
N LYS A 260 27.96 10.96 4.76
CA LYS A 260 26.86 11.10 5.71
C LYS A 260 27.27 10.76 7.14
N TYR A 261 28.17 9.78 7.30
CA TYR A 261 28.57 9.28 8.61
C TYR A 261 29.98 9.71 9.02
N GLY A 262 30.70 10.45 8.16
CA GLY A 262 32.01 11.06 8.48
C GLY A 262 33.14 10.05 8.63
N GLN A 263 33.02 8.85 8.02
CA GLN A 263 34.07 7.83 8.09
C GLN A 263 35.17 8.09 7.06
N THR A 264 36.36 7.56 7.31
CA THR A 264 37.48 7.61 6.36
C THR A 264 37.51 6.34 5.50
N PRO A 265 38.13 6.35 4.31
CA PRO A 265 38.25 5.19 3.45
C PRO A 265 38.82 3.93 4.11
N ASP A 266 39.69 4.12 5.12
CA ASP A 266 40.43 3.06 5.82
C ASP A 266 39.65 2.49 7.03
N THR A 267 38.59 3.18 7.50
CA THR A 267 37.86 2.84 8.72
C THR A 267 36.37 2.55 8.46
N LEU A 268 36.04 2.20 7.23
CA LEU A 268 34.63 1.95 6.85
C LEU A 268 34.03 0.78 7.64
N HIS A 269 32.88 1.03 8.23
CA HIS A 269 32.09 0.05 8.95
C HIS A 269 30.60 0.41 8.89
N TYR A 270 29.70 -0.55 9.13
CA TYR A 270 28.29 -0.26 9.30
C TYR A 270 28.07 0.48 10.63
N PRO A 271 27.47 1.69 10.61
CA PRO A 271 27.25 2.43 11.85
C PRO A 271 26.33 1.66 12.80
N LYS A 272 26.64 1.63 14.08
CA LYS A 272 25.75 1.13 15.13
C LYS A 272 24.90 2.28 15.66
N TYR A 273 23.64 2.02 15.97
CA TYR A 273 22.80 3.00 16.65
C TYR A 273 23.15 3.06 18.13
N ASP A 274 23.18 4.27 18.69
CA ASP A 274 23.37 4.48 20.13
C ASP A 274 22.07 4.22 20.90
N ASN A 275 20.92 4.35 20.24
CA ASN A 275 19.59 4.25 20.84
C ASN A 275 18.80 2.99 20.46
N TYR A 276 19.40 2.09 19.66
CA TYR A 276 18.86 0.76 19.33
C TYR A 276 20.01 -0.25 19.25
N ASP A 277 19.78 -1.48 19.69
CA ASP A 277 20.77 -2.55 19.47
C ASP A 277 20.68 -3.10 18.05
N ALA A 278 21.09 -2.26 17.10
CA ALA A 278 21.07 -2.58 15.67
C ALA A 278 22.12 -1.77 14.90
N ILE A 279 22.49 -2.25 13.72
CA ILE A 279 23.33 -1.53 12.77
C ILE A 279 22.47 -0.79 11.73
N GLU A 280 22.97 0.33 11.23
CA GLU A 280 22.39 1.07 10.11
C GLU A 280 22.79 0.42 8.79
N VAL A 281 21.82 0.02 7.99
CA VAL A 281 22.00 -0.44 6.61
C VAL A 281 21.34 0.57 5.68
N PRO A 282 22.10 1.46 5.03
CA PRO A 282 21.53 2.57 4.27
C PRO A 282 20.72 2.16 3.04
N TYR A 283 21.00 1.01 2.48
CA TYR A 283 20.40 0.50 1.24
C TYR A 283 20.09 -0.99 1.33
N VAL A 284 18.99 -1.42 0.73
CA VAL A 284 18.55 -2.83 0.73
C VAL A 284 19.61 -3.75 0.09
N GLU A 285 20.25 -3.28 -0.98
CA GLU A 285 21.32 -3.99 -1.68
C GLU A 285 22.61 -4.14 -0.86
N CYS A 286 22.69 -3.49 0.30
CA CYS A 286 23.86 -3.57 1.19
C CYS A 286 23.57 -4.35 2.48
N ILE A 287 22.46 -5.09 2.54
CA ILE A 287 22.19 -5.98 3.68
C ILE A 287 23.27 -7.06 3.71
N PRO A 288 24.07 -7.17 4.80
CA PRO A 288 25.12 -8.18 4.88
C PRO A 288 24.56 -9.58 5.09
N GLY A 289 25.05 -10.53 4.30
CA GLY A 289 24.65 -11.93 4.36
C GLY A 289 25.25 -12.71 5.52
N ASP A 290 26.28 -12.20 6.14
CA ASP A 290 27.05 -12.84 7.22
C ASP A 290 26.80 -12.18 8.60
N TYR A 291 25.83 -11.26 8.72
CA TYR A 291 25.49 -10.61 9.99
C TYR A 291 24.20 -11.20 10.57
N THR A 292 24.27 -11.63 11.82
CA THR A 292 23.15 -12.30 12.53
C THR A 292 22.40 -11.38 13.50
N GLY A 293 22.90 -10.17 13.73
CA GLY A 293 22.26 -9.18 14.59
C GLY A 293 21.10 -8.44 13.91
N VAL A 294 20.52 -7.50 14.65
CA VAL A 294 19.43 -6.67 14.14
C VAL A 294 19.96 -5.56 13.22
N MET A 295 19.28 -5.33 12.13
CA MET A 295 19.64 -4.34 11.11
C MET A 295 18.48 -3.37 10.87
N GLY A 296 18.77 -2.07 10.89
CA GLY A 296 17.83 -1.03 10.47
C GLY A 296 17.92 -0.79 8.97
N VAL A 297 16.93 -1.23 8.22
CA VAL A 297 16.86 -1.16 6.75
C VAL A 297 15.84 -0.12 6.29
N PRO A 298 15.96 0.44 5.07
CA PRO A 298 14.95 1.32 4.50
C PRO A 298 13.58 0.63 4.38
N ILE A 299 12.49 1.41 4.44
CA ILE A 299 11.11 0.92 4.26
C ILE A 299 10.94 0.17 2.93
N SER A 300 11.69 0.55 1.89
CA SER A 300 11.71 -0.15 0.59
C SER A 300 12.15 -1.61 0.65
N PHE A 301 12.71 -2.05 1.78
CA PHE A 301 12.99 -3.47 2.02
C PHE A 301 11.72 -4.33 1.92
N LEU A 302 10.58 -3.80 2.33
CA LEU A 302 9.31 -4.54 2.27
C LEU A 302 8.90 -4.95 0.86
N ASP A 303 9.41 -4.29 -0.19
CA ASP A 303 9.18 -4.66 -1.59
C ASP A 303 9.94 -5.94 -2.01
N LYS A 304 10.87 -6.36 -1.17
CA LYS A 304 11.75 -7.52 -1.38
C LYS A 304 11.78 -8.42 -0.14
N TYR A 305 10.82 -8.24 0.74
CA TYR A 305 10.74 -9.00 1.98
C TYR A 305 10.34 -10.45 1.68
N ASP A 306 11.26 -11.33 1.98
CA ASP A 306 11.04 -12.78 2.01
C ASP A 306 10.94 -13.23 3.49
N PRO A 307 9.78 -13.75 3.93
CA PRO A 307 9.58 -14.20 5.32
C PRO A 307 10.39 -15.42 5.70
N ASP A 308 10.89 -16.19 4.73
CA ASP A 308 11.76 -17.35 4.98
C ASP A 308 13.22 -16.92 5.20
N GLN A 309 13.62 -15.78 4.64
CA GLN A 309 14.96 -15.24 4.76
C GLN A 309 15.12 -14.26 5.94
N PHE A 310 14.05 -13.51 6.27
CA PHE A 310 14.11 -12.46 7.28
C PHE A 310 12.94 -12.51 8.26
N GLU A 311 13.17 -11.98 9.45
CA GLU A 311 12.17 -11.66 10.46
C GLU A 311 12.07 -10.15 10.65
N ILE A 312 10.86 -9.58 10.63
CA ILE A 312 10.62 -8.18 10.99
C ILE A 312 10.55 -8.06 12.51
N ILE A 313 11.52 -7.36 13.11
CA ILE A 313 11.61 -7.17 14.57
C ILE A 313 10.76 -5.98 15.01
N GLY A 314 10.81 -4.86 14.28
CA GLY A 314 10.12 -3.63 14.62
C GLY A 314 10.37 -2.51 13.62
N ARG A 315 10.04 -1.28 13.99
CA ARG A 315 10.32 -0.08 13.20
C ARG A 315 10.66 1.11 14.08
N THR A 316 11.29 2.13 13.51
CA THR A 316 11.45 3.41 14.19
C THR A 316 10.09 4.03 14.53
N GLY A 317 9.98 4.61 15.73
CA GLY A 317 8.72 5.21 16.20
C GLY A 317 7.64 4.23 16.69
N ASP A 318 7.95 2.95 16.76
CA ASP A 318 7.10 1.94 17.40
C ASP A 318 7.39 1.92 18.92
N LEU A 319 6.63 2.73 19.65
CA LEU A 319 6.85 2.90 21.09
C LEU A 319 6.54 1.63 21.90
N GLU A 320 5.61 0.79 21.46
CA GLU A 320 5.29 -0.46 22.15
C GLU A 320 6.45 -1.45 22.01
N TRP A 321 6.98 -1.60 20.80
CA TRP A 321 8.17 -2.41 20.59
C TRP A 321 9.37 -1.88 21.36
N CYS A 322 9.58 -0.56 21.35
CA CYS A 322 10.67 0.09 22.10
C CYS A 322 10.57 -0.14 23.61
N LYS A 323 9.36 -0.26 24.16
CA LYS A 323 9.15 -0.47 25.62
C LYS A 323 9.21 -1.94 26.02
N ASN A 324 8.72 -2.85 25.19
CA ASN A 324 8.42 -4.24 25.56
C ASN A 324 9.32 -5.31 24.93
N GLY A 325 10.22 -4.96 24.05
CA GLY A 325 11.00 -5.97 23.32
C GLY A 325 12.24 -5.46 22.62
N CYS A 326 12.45 -4.18 22.58
CA CYS A 326 13.72 -3.62 22.13
C CYS A 326 14.73 -3.78 23.26
N VAL A 327 15.81 -4.47 22.97
CA VAL A 327 16.88 -4.71 23.92
C VAL A 327 17.50 -3.39 24.42
N PHE A 328 17.34 -2.30 23.66
CA PHE A 328 17.84 -1.00 24.02
C PHE A 328 17.13 0.12 23.23
N TYR A 329 16.49 1.03 23.94
CA TYR A 329 15.96 2.28 23.38
C TYR A 329 16.15 3.43 24.35
N THR A 330 16.90 4.47 23.92
CA THR A 330 17.04 5.71 24.65
C THR A 330 16.16 6.78 24.01
N PRO A 331 15.23 7.40 24.77
CA PRO A 331 14.40 8.49 24.26
C PRO A 331 15.27 9.72 23.89
N PRO A 332 14.77 10.57 22.97
CA PRO A 332 15.48 11.82 22.65
C PRO A 332 15.51 12.79 23.82
N THR A 333 16.64 13.47 24.00
CA THR A 333 16.76 14.62 24.90
C THR A 333 16.30 15.91 24.18
N PRO A 334 16.05 17.01 24.93
CA PRO A 334 15.76 18.31 24.32
C PRO A 334 16.85 18.79 23.35
N GLU A 335 18.11 18.55 23.67
CA GLU A 335 19.28 18.89 22.83
C GLU A 335 19.23 18.06 21.52
N HIS A 336 18.97 16.78 21.60
CA HIS A 336 18.79 15.92 20.42
C HIS A 336 17.64 16.39 19.54
N ALA A 337 16.52 16.82 20.14
CA ALA A 337 15.39 17.35 19.41
C ALA A 337 15.75 18.65 18.65
N ALA A 338 16.53 19.54 19.28
CA ALA A 338 16.98 20.77 18.65
C ALA A 338 17.93 20.51 17.47
N VAL A 339 18.92 19.61 17.64
CA VAL A 339 19.84 19.22 16.56
C VAL A 339 19.09 18.55 15.41
N TYR A 340 18.10 17.71 15.71
CA TYR A 340 17.27 17.04 14.71
C TYR A 340 16.43 18.03 13.90
N ALA A 341 15.78 18.98 14.58
CA ALA A 341 14.96 20.01 13.94
C ALA A 341 15.79 20.96 13.06
N ALA A 342 17.05 21.18 13.40
CA ALA A 342 17.97 21.99 12.59
C ALA A 342 18.34 21.35 11.25
N GLN A 343 18.27 20.01 11.13
CA GLN A 343 18.56 19.29 9.88
C GLN A 343 17.41 19.39 8.87
N ASP A 344 16.17 19.30 9.33
CA ASP A 344 14.99 19.47 8.50
C ASP A 344 13.78 19.82 9.38
N ARG A 345 13.20 21.01 9.21
CA ARG A 345 12.04 21.51 9.98
C ARG A 345 10.74 20.74 9.73
N THR A 346 10.67 19.94 8.67
CA THR A 346 9.48 19.14 8.32
C THR A 346 9.41 17.82 9.07
N TRP A 347 10.51 17.40 9.68
CA TRP A 347 10.62 16.11 10.35
C TRP A 347 10.28 16.22 11.84
N ARG A 348 9.58 15.21 12.33
CA ARG A 348 9.26 15.07 13.76
C ARG A 348 10.12 13.98 14.35
N ILE A 349 10.89 14.30 15.37
CA ILE A 349 11.82 13.38 16.03
C ILE A 349 11.13 12.12 16.58
N GLN A 350 9.86 12.24 16.99
CA GLN A 350 9.09 11.12 17.53
C GLN A 350 8.83 9.99 16.50
N ASN A 351 8.93 10.28 15.22
CA ASN A 351 8.59 9.34 14.16
C ASN A 351 9.77 8.51 13.66
N SER A 352 11.00 9.00 13.81
CA SER A 352 12.19 8.35 13.24
C SER A 352 13.49 8.73 13.93
N TYR A 353 13.48 8.76 15.26
CA TYR A 353 14.67 9.11 16.01
C TYR A 353 15.75 8.03 15.95
N LEU A 354 16.86 8.35 15.33
CA LEU A 354 18.07 7.53 15.25
C LEU A 354 19.25 8.32 15.77
N LEU A 355 20.01 7.74 16.68
CA LEU A 355 21.22 8.32 17.24
C LEU A 355 22.44 7.51 16.79
N ILE A 356 23.44 8.17 16.23
CA ILE A 356 24.70 7.54 15.77
C ILE A 356 25.86 8.45 16.17
N ASN A 357 26.79 7.94 16.96
CA ASN A 357 27.93 8.67 17.53
C ASN A 357 27.48 9.96 18.22
N GLY A 358 26.49 9.86 19.12
CA GLY A 358 25.93 10.98 19.87
C GLY A 358 25.16 12.02 19.02
N THR A 359 25.04 11.82 17.72
CA THR A 359 24.39 12.78 16.82
C THR A 359 23.06 12.23 16.30
N PRO A 360 21.92 12.94 16.50
CA PRO A 360 20.66 12.60 15.88
C PRO A 360 20.76 12.68 14.35
N LYS A 361 20.31 11.64 13.66
CA LYS A 361 20.30 11.59 12.19
C LYS A 361 18.87 11.71 11.68
N CYS A 362 18.63 12.74 10.88
CA CYS A 362 17.41 12.90 10.13
C CYS A 362 17.42 11.93 8.93
N THR A 363 16.53 10.96 8.95
CA THR A 363 16.40 9.96 7.88
C THR A 363 14.96 9.44 7.83
N TYR A 364 14.58 8.83 6.71
CA TYR A 364 13.32 8.10 6.63
C TYR A 364 13.30 6.97 7.66
N GLY A 365 12.09 6.61 8.13
CA GLY A 365 11.90 5.52 9.07
C GLY A 365 12.62 4.24 8.63
N ARG A 366 13.05 3.45 9.60
CA ARG A 366 13.69 2.14 9.39
C ARG A 366 12.76 1.03 9.83
N ILE A 367 12.84 -0.07 9.10
CA ILE A 367 12.35 -1.36 9.54
C ILE A 367 13.53 -2.10 10.18
N PHE A 368 13.35 -2.63 11.36
CA PHE A 368 14.36 -3.45 12.01
C PHE A 368 14.11 -4.91 11.66
N VAL A 369 15.13 -5.54 11.10
CA VAL A 369 15.06 -6.92 10.60
C VAL A 369 16.23 -7.73 11.13
N ARG A 370 16.06 -9.04 11.17
CA ARG A 370 17.10 -10.02 11.43
C ARG A 370 17.00 -11.13 10.41
N ARG A 371 18.14 -11.71 10.02
CA ARG A 371 18.16 -12.91 9.19
C ARG A 371 17.67 -14.12 10.00
N ARG A 372 16.98 -15.00 9.33
CA ARG A 372 16.59 -16.32 9.85
C ARG A 372 17.71 -17.34 9.67
#